data_aaaf63e649faf1ef63beeef1f4d07cf2
#
_entry.id   aaaf63e649faf1ef63beeef1f4d07cf2
#
_cell.length_a   1.000
_cell.length_b   1.000
_cell.length_c   1.000
_cell.angle_alpha   90.00
_cell.angle_beta   90.00
_cell.angle_gamma   90.00
#
_symmetry.space_group_name_H-M   'P 1'
#
loop_
_entity.id
_entity.type
_entity.pdbx_description
1 polymer ?
#
loop_
_entity_poly.entity_id
_entity_poly.type
_entity_poly.pdbx_seq_one_letter_code
_entity_poly.pdbx_strand_id
1 'polypeptide(L)'
;MTGVADVFTIAARAASSSTGSGDVRHALMPIMGAEALICYRFDDGEHARRRRAGTRAISSADVLELLLGLPIAASVPLASLTCRERAALDRASRGAVSVCGGQVTRHAVAPVTVELALVAASNWRDGLEGAGRFAPFCARAMVLRRRPADLADVQLQAGFYGVGVIAVDEQSAEVLVEPEPFRRLRFTAASWRFLEDVYRVVW
;
A
#
# COMPACT_ATOMS: atom_id res chain seq x y z
N MET A 1 22.20 8.08 -19.51
CA MET A 1 20.95 7.29 -19.49
C MET A 1 20.47 7.28 -18.04
N THR A 2 19.46 8.06 -17.71
CA THR A 2 18.85 8.13 -16.37
C THR A 2 18.20 6.78 -16.08
N GLY A 3 18.61 6.11 -14.99
CA GLY A 3 18.05 4.83 -14.58
C GLY A 3 16.59 4.95 -14.14
N VAL A 4 15.86 3.85 -14.11
CA VAL A 4 14.44 3.82 -13.64
C VAL A 4 14.34 4.36 -12.20
N ALA A 5 15.31 4.04 -11.35
CA ALA A 5 15.38 4.52 -9.96
C ALA A 5 15.50 6.05 -9.87
N ASP A 6 16.26 6.70 -10.77
CA ASP A 6 16.43 8.15 -10.77
C ASP A 6 15.13 8.86 -11.15
N VAL A 7 14.42 8.32 -12.16
CA VAL A 7 13.11 8.82 -12.61
C VAL A 7 12.11 8.82 -11.46
N PHE A 8 12.06 7.74 -10.70
CA PHE A 8 11.16 7.62 -9.55
C PHE A 8 11.55 8.56 -8.41
N THR A 9 12.84 8.77 -8.16
CA THR A 9 13.31 9.68 -7.11
C THR A 9 12.89 11.13 -7.41
N ILE A 10 13.02 11.55 -8.66
CA ILE A 10 12.61 12.89 -9.11
C ILE A 10 11.07 13.02 -9.01
N ALA A 11 10.32 12.03 -9.50
CA ALA A 11 8.86 12.02 -9.44
C ALA A 11 8.32 12.02 -7.99
N ALA A 12 8.95 11.25 -7.09
CA ALA A 12 8.57 11.21 -5.67
C ALA A 12 8.75 12.57 -4.98
N ARG A 13 9.82 13.30 -5.29
CA ARG A 13 10.04 14.66 -4.77
C ARG A 13 8.95 15.62 -5.22
N ALA A 14 8.56 15.57 -6.50
CA ALA A 14 7.50 16.40 -7.04
C ALA A 14 6.14 16.08 -6.38
N ALA A 15 5.83 14.80 -6.19
CA ALA A 15 4.60 14.37 -5.53
C ALA A 15 4.58 14.64 -4.01
N SER A 16 5.74 14.61 -3.34
CA SER A 16 5.84 14.84 -1.89
C SER A 16 5.61 16.29 -1.48
N SER A 17 5.67 17.23 -2.41
CA SER A 17 5.32 18.63 -2.16
C SER A 17 3.84 18.82 -1.78
N SER A 18 3.00 17.84 -2.09
CA SER A 18 1.56 17.81 -1.79
C SER A 18 1.20 16.96 -0.56
N THR A 19 2.16 16.22 0.03
CA THR A 19 1.90 15.26 1.11
C THR A 19 2.48 15.77 2.43
N GLY A 20 1.70 15.75 3.49
CA GLY A 20 2.01 16.35 4.79
C GLY A 20 3.32 15.88 5.43
N SER A 21 3.86 16.74 6.31
CA SER A 21 5.10 16.58 7.07
C SER A 21 5.10 15.34 7.95
N GLY A 22 5.91 14.34 7.60
CA GLY A 22 6.18 13.13 8.36
C GLY A 22 7.23 12.25 7.65
N ASP A 23 7.78 11.22 8.33
CA ASP A 23 8.82 10.32 7.80
C ASP A 23 8.25 9.37 6.72
N VAL A 24 8.00 9.91 5.51
CA VAL A 24 7.61 9.12 4.33
C VAL A 24 8.83 8.42 3.76
N ARG A 25 8.76 7.11 3.66
CA ARG A 25 9.77 6.26 3.05
C ARG A 25 9.35 5.81 1.67
N HIS A 26 10.33 5.45 0.86
CA HIS A 26 10.11 5.04 -0.52
C HIS A 26 10.79 3.70 -0.77
N ALA A 27 10.11 2.81 -1.47
CA ALA A 27 10.67 1.54 -1.91
C ALA A 27 10.18 1.18 -3.31
N LEU A 28 11.10 0.86 -4.20
CA LEU A 28 10.80 0.33 -5.53
C LEU A 28 10.59 -1.19 -5.41
N MET A 29 9.47 -1.67 -5.90
CA MET A 29 9.13 -3.08 -5.77
C MET A 29 8.16 -3.58 -6.86
N PRO A 30 8.24 -4.87 -7.22
CA PRO A 30 7.20 -5.51 -8.02
C PRO A 30 5.97 -5.76 -7.13
N ILE A 31 4.86 -5.12 -7.43
CA ILE A 31 3.61 -5.26 -6.69
C ILE A 31 2.41 -5.02 -7.61
N MET A 32 1.32 -5.74 -7.42
CA MET A 32 0.10 -5.63 -8.25
C MET A 32 0.34 -5.83 -9.75
N GLY A 33 1.38 -6.62 -10.11
CA GLY A 33 1.74 -6.88 -11.52
C GLY A 33 2.41 -5.70 -12.23
N ALA A 34 2.92 -4.72 -11.48
CA ALA A 34 3.72 -3.60 -11.98
C ALA A 34 4.96 -3.40 -11.12
N GLU A 35 5.99 -2.77 -11.69
CA GLU A 35 7.07 -2.19 -10.90
C GLU A 35 6.65 -0.80 -10.45
N ALA A 36 6.55 -0.59 -9.15
CA ALA A 36 6.04 0.65 -8.58
C ALA A 36 6.96 1.17 -7.47
N LEU A 37 7.15 2.47 -7.42
CA LEU A 37 7.69 3.13 -6.24
C LEU A 37 6.55 3.40 -5.27
N ILE A 38 6.63 2.77 -4.10
CA ILE A 38 5.65 2.89 -3.04
C ILE A 38 6.13 3.90 -2.00
N CYS A 39 5.32 4.95 -1.77
CA CYS A 39 5.52 5.92 -0.71
C CYS A 39 4.72 5.46 0.51
N TYR A 40 5.40 5.18 1.62
CA TYR A 40 4.78 4.56 2.80
C TYR A 40 5.33 5.10 4.11
N ARG A 41 4.59 4.85 5.20
CA ARG A 41 5.02 5.06 6.59
C ARG A 41 4.85 3.77 7.36
N PHE A 42 5.75 3.49 8.29
CA PHE A 42 5.52 2.43 9.28
C PHE A 42 4.48 2.87 10.30
N ASP A 43 3.67 1.92 10.77
CA ASP A 43 3.08 2.00 12.09
C ASP A 43 4.17 1.61 13.10
N ASP A 44 4.74 2.59 13.77
CA ASP A 44 5.90 2.39 14.67
C ASP A 44 5.58 1.42 15.81
N GLY A 45 4.36 1.46 16.34
CA GLY A 45 3.91 0.57 17.40
C GLY A 45 3.87 -0.87 16.95
N GLU A 46 3.23 -1.13 15.80
CA GLU A 46 3.12 -2.46 15.22
C GLU A 46 4.48 -2.97 14.73
N HIS A 47 5.28 -2.11 14.10
CA HIS A 47 6.62 -2.46 13.67
C HIS A 47 7.50 -2.89 14.85
N ALA A 48 7.51 -2.11 15.93
CA ALA A 48 8.24 -2.45 17.15
C ALA A 48 7.70 -3.73 17.82
N ARG A 49 6.38 -3.93 17.83
CA ARG A 49 5.75 -5.14 18.33
C ARG A 49 6.19 -6.38 17.54
N ARG A 50 6.17 -6.30 16.20
CA ARG A 50 6.59 -7.40 15.32
C ARG A 50 8.08 -7.72 15.47
N ARG A 51 8.93 -6.72 15.58
CA ARG A 51 10.35 -6.91 15.85
C ARG A 51 10.59 -7.71 17.13
N ARG A 52 9.93 -7.32 18.21
CA ARG A 52 10.06 -8.02 19.52
C ARG A 52 9.52 -9.45 19.46
N ALA A 53 8.45 -9.69 18.72
CA ALA A 53 7.83 -11.01 18.56
C ALA A 53 8.52 -11.90 17.49
N GLY A 54 9.45 -11.35 16.71
CA GLY A 54 10.05 -12.04 15.56
C GLY A 54 9.02 -12.38 14.47
N THR A 55 7.95 -11.56 14.35
CA THR A 55 6.84 -11.82 13.45
C THR A 55 7.06 -11.16 12.09
N ARG A 56 6.93 -11.92 11.02
CA ARG A 56 7.00 -11.43 9.63
C ARG A 56 5.61 -10.96 9.13
N ALA A 57 5.55 -10.57 7.85
CA ALA A 57 4.31 -10.21 7.17
C ALA A 57 3.30 -11.37 7.21
N ILE A 58 2.02 -11.03 7.40
CA ILE A 58 0.91 -11.99 7.43
C ILE A 58 0.44 -12.21 6.00
N SER A 59 0.69 -13.41 5.46
CA SER A 59 0.38 -13.75 4.06
C SER A 59 -0.95 -14.47 3.86
N SER A 60 -1.56 -15.02 4.90
CA SER A 60 -2.81 -15.79 4.80
C SER A 60 -4.03 -14.88 4.80
N ALA A 61 -4.83 -14.94 3.73
CA ALA A 61 -6.09 -14.18 3.64
C ALA A 61 -7.07 -14.56 4.76
N ASP A 62 -7.20 -15.85 5.08
CA ASP A 62 -8.08 -16.33 6.15
C ASP A 62 -7.68 -15.77 7.52
N VAL A 63 -6.36 -15.65 7.78
CA VAL A 63 -5.86 -15.04 9.02
C VAL A 63 -6.20 -13.56 9.05
N LEU A 64 -6.04 -12.84 7.93
CA LEU A 64 -6.41 -11.42 7.85
C LEU A 64 -7.93 -11.20 8.02
N GLU A 65 -8.76 -12.08 7.46
CA GLU A 65 -10.22 -12.07 7.68
C GLU A 65 -10.56 -12.30 9.16
N LEU A 66 -9.96 -13.30 9.80
CA LEU A 66 -10.12 -13.54 11.25
C LEU A 66 -9.73 -12.29 12.04
N LEU A 67 -8.55 -11.74 11.79
CA LEU A 67 -8.06 -10.54 12.49
C LEU A 67 -8.98 -9.34 12.31
N LEU A 68 -9.60 -9.17 11.14
CA LEU A 68 -10.59 -8.11 10.91
C LEU A 68 -11.88 -8.32 11.70
N GLY A 69 -12.28 -9.56 11.89
CA GLY A 69 -13.47 -9.91 12.70
C GLY A 69 -13.26 -9.74 14.20
N LEU A 70 -12.02 -9.81 14.67
CA LEU A 70 -11.69 -9.66 16.08
C LEU A 70 -11.49 -8.17 16.46
N PRO A 71 -12.02 -7.71 17.60
CA PRO A 71 -11.74 -6.37 18.11
C PRO A 71 -10.27 -6.24 18.51
N ILE A 72 -9.71 -5.03 18.35
CA ILE A 72 -8.32 -4.76 18.76
C ILE A 72 -8.25 -4.68 20.29
N ALA A 73 -7.29 -5.39 20.88
CA ALA A 73 -6.98 -5.38 22.32
C ALA A 73 -8.15 -5.78 23.24
N ALA A 74 -9.23 -6.31 22.70
CA ALA A 74 -10.35 -6.85 23.46
C ALA A 74 -10.44 -8.38 23.28
N SER A 75 -10.79 -9.07 24.35
CA SER A 75 -10.88 -10.54 24.35
C SER A 75 -12.27 -11.01 23.87
N VAL A 76 -12.27 -12.05 23.06
CA VAL A 76 -13.46 -12.71 22.55
C VAL A 76 -13.43 -14.20 22.97
N PRO A 77 -14.53 -14.80 23.42
CA PRO A 77 -14.55 -16.22 23.75
C PRO A 77 -14.14 -17.08 22.55
N LEU A 78 -13.19 -18.00 22.74
CA LEU A 78 -12.78 -18.95 21.70
C LEU A 78 -13.96 -19.78 21.19
N ALA A 79 -14.93 -20.06 22.07
CA ALA A 79 -16.15 -20.80 21.73
C ALA A 79 -17.06 -20.06 20.73
N SER A 80 -16.97 -18.73 20.63
CA SER A 80 -17.76 -17.93 19.68
C SER A 80 -17.19 -17.97 18.25
N LEU A 81 -15.95 -18.43 18.08
CA LEU A 81 -15.35 -18.55 16.75
C LEU A 81 -15.92 -19.76 15.99
N THR A 82 -16.19 -19.55 14.71
CA THR A 82 -16.56 -20.62 13.77
C THR A 82 -15.40 -21.61 13.57
N CYS A 83 -15.69 -22.79 13.02
CA CYS A 83 -14.64 -23.77 12.68
C CYS A 83 -13.59 -23.17 11.71
N ARG A 84 -14.01 -22.35 10.74
CA ARG A 84 -13.09 -21.68 9.79
C ARG A 84 -12.17 -20.69 10.50
N GLU A 85 -12.72 -19.90 11.41
CA GLU A 85 -11.95 -18.91 12.18
C GLU A 85 -10.96 -19.59 13.14
N ARG A 86 -11.35 -20.70 13.76
CA ARG A 86 -10.41 -21.50 14.59
C ARG A 86 -9.28 -22.06 13.75
N ALA A 87 -9.57 -22.61 12.58
CA ALA A 87 -8.52 -23.09 11.66
C ALA A 87 -7.60 -21.95 11.16
N ALA A 88 -8.11 -20.75 11.01
CA ALA A 88 -7.29 -19.55 10.71
C ALA A 88 -6.44 -19.14 11.93
N LEU A 89 -7.03 -19.22 13.15
CA LEU A 89 -6.32 -18.92 14.40
C LEU A 89 -5.10 -19.82 14.60
N ASP A 90 -5.21 -21.12 14.30
CA ASP A 90 -4.10 -22.10 14.39
C ASP A 90 -2.94 -21.74 13.45
N ARG A 91 -3.22 -21.03 12.35
CA ARG A 91 -2.23 -20.55 11.39
C ARG A 91 -1.72 -19.13 11.69
N ALA A 92 -2.30 -18.46 12.66
CA ALA A 92 -1.92 -17.09 12.99
C ALA A 92 -0.48 -17.04 13.53
N SER A 93 0.28 -16.04 13.09
CA SER A 93 1.65 -15.83 13.54
C SER A 93 1.69 -15.52 15.03
N ARG A 94 2.77 -16.00 15.69
CA ARG A 94 3.00 -15.69 17.10
C ARG A 94 2.96 -14.19 17.33
N GLY A 95 2.25 -13.76 18.37
CA GLY A 95 2.09 -12.34 18.71
C GLY A 95 1.04 -11.59 17.89
N ALA A 96 0.50 -12.13 16.78
CA ALA A 96 -0.64 -11.50 16.11
C ALA A 96 -1.90 -11.58 16.96
N VAL A 97 -2.03 -12.70 17.66
CA VAL A 97 -3.10 -12.97 18.63
C VAL A 97 -2.50 -13.62 19.88
N SER A 98 -3.20 -13.54 21.00
CA SER A 98 -2.97 -14.38 22.19
C SER A 98 -4.22 -15.17 22.52
N VAL A 99 -4.03 -16.40 23.02
CA VAL A 99 -5.09 -17.27 23.53
C VAL A 99 -4.78 -17.58 24.98
N CYS A 100 -5.68 -17.20 25.88
CA CYS A 100 -5.54 -17.44 27.31
C CYS A 100 -6.90 -17.63 27.96
N GLY A 101 -7.04 -18.66 28.81
CA GLY A 101 -8.29 -18.91 29.55
C GLY A 101 -9.53 -19.05 28.65
N GLY A 102 -9.40 -19.66 27.48
CA GLY A 102 -10.51 -19.82 26.54
C GLY A 102 -10.94 -18.51 25.84
N GLN A 103 -10.11 -17.47 25.92
CA GLN A 103 -10.30 -16.18 25.27
C GLN A 103 -9.23 -15.95 24.20
N VAL A 104 -9.59 -15.30 23.11
CA VAL A 104 -8.69 -14.86 22.05
C VAL A 104 -8.64 -13.34 22.02
N THR A 105 -7.43 -12.78 21.95
CA THR A 105 -7.20 -11.33 21.88
C THR A 105 -6.34 -11.00 20.67
N ARG A 106 -6.81 -10.07 19.83
CA ARG A 106 -6.07 -9.57 18.68
C ARG A 106 -5.11 -8.46 19.12
N HIS A 107 -3.85 -8.57 18.69
CA HIS A 107 -2.81 -7.54 18.86
C HIS A 107 -2.37 -6.91 17.54
N ALA A 108 -2.42 -7.69 16.44
CA ALA A 108 -1.94 -7.24 15.15
C ALA A 108 -2.81 -6.15 14.54
N VAL A 109 -2.16 -5.13 13.99
CA VAL A 109 -2.74 -4.10 13.13
C VAL A 109 -1.96 -4.04 11.81
N ALA A 110 -2.39 -3.20 10.86
CA ALA A 110 -1.65 -3.02 9.62
C ALA A 110 -0.27 -2.39 9.91
N PRO A 111 0.83 -2.96 9.35
CA PRO A 111 2.19 -2.56 9.73
C PRO A 111 2.69 -1.29 9.05
N VAL A 112 2.03 -0.90 7.97
CA VAL A 112 2.36 0.30 7.18
C VAL A 112 1.08 1.00 6.72
N THR A 113 1.22 2.27 6.40
CA THR A 113 0.25 3.03 5.59
C THR A 113 0.92 3.38 4.28
N VAL A 114 0.26 3.11 3.16
CA VAL A 114 0.72 3.51 1.83
C VAL A 114 -0.04 4.77 1.43
N GLU A 115 0.69 5.81 1.08
CA GLU A 115 0.13 7.10 0.70
C GLU A 115 -0.02 7.21 -0.80
N LEU A 116 1.01 6.78 -1.57
CA LEU A 116 1.06 6.94 -3.01
C LEU A 116 1.80 5.76 -3.65
N ALA A 117 1.29 5.30 -4.79
CA ALA A 117 1.99 4.39 -5.70
C ALA A 117 2.31 5.13 -7.00
N LEU A 118 3.59 5.13 -7.39
CA LEU A 118 4.08 5.69 -8.65
C LEU A 118 4.44 4.54 -9.60
N VAL A 119 3.82 4.49 -10.77
CA VAL A 119 4.02 3.43 -11.77
C VAL A 119 4.67 4.03 -13.02
N ALA A 120 5.88 3.57 -13.36
CA ALA A 120 6.52 3.99 -14.59
C ALA A 120 5.88 3.32 -15.81
N ALA A 121 5.67 4.10 -16.86
CA ALA A 121 5.12 3.61 -18.11
C ALA A 121 5.78 4.25 -19.33
N SER A 122 5.82 3.51 -20.43
CA SER A 122 6.33 3.99 -21.71
C SER A 122 5.34 4.88 -22.44
N ASN A 123 4.05 4.64 -22.21
CA ASN A 123 2.95 5.44 -22.73
C ASN A 123 1.85 5.59 -21.65
N TRP A 124 0.99 6.58 -21.84
CA TRP A 124 0.00 6.92 -20.82
C TRP A 124 -1.14 5.89 -20.67
N ARG A 125 -1.47 5.11 -21.71
CA ARG A 125 -2.52 4.10 -21.64
C ARG A 125 -2.10 2.94 -20.73
N ASP A 126 -0.89 2.44 -20.93
CA ASP A 126 -0.30 1.42 -20.05
C ASP A 126 -0.12 1.97 -18.62
N GLY A 127 0.26 3.25 -18.51
CA GLY A 127 0.39 3.93 -17.22
C GLY A 127 -0.94 4.04 -16.48
N LEU A 128 -2.01 4.38 -17.18
CA LEU A 128 -3.35 4.47 -16.62
C LEU A 128 -3.85 3.11 -16.12
N GLU A 129 -3.65 2.04 -16.91
CA GLU A 129 -3.97 0.68 -16.51
C GLU A 129 -3.15 0.23 -15.30
N GLY A 130 -1.83 0.41 -15.36
CA GLY A 130 -0.91 0.01 -14.29
C GLY A 130 -1.20 0.73 -12.97
N ALA A 131 -1.36 2.05 -13.01
CA ALA A 131 -1.71 2.86 -11.84
C ALA A 131 -3.13 2.56 -11.33
N GLY A 132 -4.07 2.29 -12.23
CA GLY A 132 -5.46 1.94 -11.89
C GLY A 132 -5.59 0.75 -10.95
N ARG A 133 -4.65 -0.20 -10.98
CA ARG A 133 -4.62 -1.39 -10.10
C ARG A 133 -4.47 -1.01 -8.62
N PHE A 134 -3.94 0.18 -8.32
CA PHE A 134 -3.77 0.68 -6.95
C PHE A 134 -5.01 1.44 -6.43
N ALA A 135 -6.03 1.67 -7.26
CA ALA A 135 -7.24 2.41 -6.91
C ALA A 135 -7.90 1.99 -5.58
N PRO A 136 -7.97 0.69 -5.21
CA PRO A 136 -8.59 0.28 -3.95
C PRO A 136 -7.72 0.50 -2.70
N PHE A 137 -6.44 0.90 -2.87
CA PHE A 137 -5.44 0.79 -1.81
C PHE A 137 -4.81 2.12 -1.40
N CYS A 138 -4.51 3.01 -2.36
CA CYS A 138 -3.81 4.28 -2.10
C CYS A 138 -4.02 5.29 -3.24
N ALA A 139 -3.56 6.53 -3.05
CA ALA A 139 -3.37 7.45 -4.15
C ALA A 139 -2.38 6.87 -5.17
N ARG A 140 -2.51 7.26 -6.43
CA ARG A 140 -1.75 6.65 -7.52
C ARG A 140 -1.44 7.63 -8.62
N ALA A 141 -0.26 7.49 -9.21
CA ALA A 141 0.12 8.27 -10.38
C ALA A 141 0.95 7.42 -11.35
N MET A 142 0.83 7.73 -12.63
CA MET A 142 1.75 7.24 -13.64
C MET A 142 2.91 8.21 -13.83
N VAL A 143 4.09 7.66 -14.12
CA VAL A 143 5.29 8.41 -14.39
C VAL A 143 5.71 8.15 -15.83
N LEU A 144 5.72 9.19 -16.65
CA LEU A 144 6.05 9.16 -18.06
C LEU A 144 7.41 9.81 -18.29
N ARG A 145 8.25 9.21 -19.14
CA ARG A 145 9.57 9.77 -19.50
C ARG A 145 9.50 10.97 -20.42
N ARG A 146 8.33 11.30 -20.94
CA ARG A 146 8.08 12.42 -21.84
C ARG A 146 6.67 12.96 -21.64
N ARG A 147 6.53 14.25 -21.84
CA ARG A 147 5.21 14.86 -21.91
C ARG A 147 4.45 14.26 -23.10
N PRO A 148 3.21 13.76 -22.89
CA PRO A 148 2.41 13.20 -23.97
C PRO A 148 2.00 14.28 -24.98
N ALA A 149 1.93 13.90 -26.26
CA ALA A 149 1.52 14.83 -27.32
C ALA A 149 0.01 15.13 -27.24
N ASP A 150 -0.79 14.15 -26.83
CA ASP A 150 -2.24 14.20 -26.65
C ASP A 150 -2.63 14.57 -25.20
N LEU A 151 -2.03 15.65 -24.68
CA LEU A 151 -2.14 16.04 -23.28
C LEU A 151 -3.59 16.23 -22.82
N ALA A 152 -4.46 16.78 -23.66
CA ALA A 152 -5.87 17.02 -23.31
C ALA A 152 -6.61 15.69 -23.03
N ASP A 153 -6.40 14.68 -23.86
CA ASP A 153 -6.97 13.34 -23.66
C ASP A 153 -6.42 12.69 -22.39
N VAL A 154 -5.12 12.82 -22.16
CA VAL A 154 -4.48 12.30 -20.94
C VAL A 154 -5.05 12.94 -19.70
N GLN A 155 -5.20 14.27 -19.68
CA GLN A 155 -5.76 14.99 -18.54
C GLN A 155 -7.21 14.58 -18.27
N LEU A 156 -8.03 14.45 -19.34
CA LEU A 156 -9.41 14.02 -19.22
C LEU A 156 -9.52 12.61 -18.63
N GLN A 157 -8.79 11.65 -19.19
CA GLN A 157 -8.84 10.25 -18.79
C GLN A 157 -8.25 10.04 -17.38
N ALA A 158 -7.08 10.61 -17.13
CA ALA A 158 -6.42 10.50 -15.84
C ALA A 158 -7.25 11.16 -14.73
N GLY A 159 -7.80 12.34 -14.98
CA GLY A 159 -8.70 13.03 -14.05
C GLY A 159 -9.97 12.24 -13.76
N PHE A 160 -10.59 11.64 -14.78
CA PHE A 160 -11.77 10.80 -14.60
C PHE A 160 -11.51 9.58 -13.69
N TYR A 161 -10.34 8.97 -13.82
CA TYR A 161 -9.96 7.81 -13.01
C TYR A 161 -9.20 8.20 -11.72
N GLY A 162 -8.99 9.47 -11.44
CA GLY A 162 -8.25 9.95 -10.26
C GLY A 162 -6.77 9.53 -10.25
N VAL A 163 -6.17 9.33 -11.43
CA VAL A 163 -4.77 8.97 -11.59
C VAL A 163 -3.93 10.21 -11.82
N GLY A 164 -2.91 10.44 -11.00
CA GLY A 164 -1.93 11.49 -11.25
C GLY A 164 -1.08 11.20 -12.50
N VAL A 165 -0.58 12.24 -13.14
CA VAL A 165 0.33 12.15 -14.28
C VAL A 165 1.55 13.01 -14.01
N ILE A 166 2.71 12.37 -14.00
CA ILE A 166 4.00 13.05 -13.80
C ILE A 166 4.85 12.78 -15.03
N ALA A 167 5.25 13.83 -15.72
CA ALA A 167 6.25 13.74 -16.79
C ALA A 167 7.64 14.03 -16.21
N VAL A 168 8.61 13.17 -16.50
CA VAL A 168 9.98 13.29 -15.99
C VAL A 168 10.92 13.38 -17.17
N ASP A 169 11.75 14.41 -17.22
CA ASP A 169 12.90 14.52 -18.09
C ASP A 169 14.20 14.17 -17.33
N GLU A 170 15.36 14.50 -17.91
CA GLU A 170 16.66 14.14 -17.32
C GLU A 170 16.94 14.80 -15.96
N GLN A 171 16.29 15.89 -15.60
CA GLN A 171 16.61 16.71 -14.42
C GLN A 171 15.39 17.22 -13.66
N SER A 172 14.22 17.15 -14.25
CA SER A 172 13.00 17.73 -13.68
C SER A 172 11.81 16.79 -13.75
N ALA A 173 10.81 17.04 -12.90
CA ALA A 173 9.49 16.43 -12.98
C ALA A 173 8.42 17.51 -13.02
N GLU A 174 7.50 17.36 -13.96
CA GLU A 174 6.30 18.20 -14.09
C GLU A 174 5.06 17.39 -13.72
N VAL A 175 4.29 17.87 -12.76
CA VAL A 175 2.99 17.27 -12.44
C VAL A 175 1.96 17.82 -13.42
N LEU A 176 1.51 16.99 -14.35
CA LEU A 176 0.53 17.33 -15.39
C LEU A 176 -0.91 17.16 -14.90
N VAL A 177 -1.12 16.21 -13.99
CA VAL A 177 -2.39 15.94 -13.30
C VAL A 177 -2.04 15.53 -11.86
N GLU A 178 -2.65 16.22 -10.89
CA GLU A 178 -2.50 15.82 -9.49
C GLU A 178 -3.21 14.49 -9.20
N PRO A 179 -2.60 13.57 -8.45
CA PRO A 179 -3.29 12.35 -8.03
C PRO A 179 -4.45 12.67 -7.10
N GLU A 180 -5.58 12.02 -7.31
CA GLU A 180 -6.70 12.16 -6.39
C GLU A 180 -6.34 11.62 -5.00
N PRO A 181 -6.59 12.39 -3.92
CA PRO A 181 -6.34 11.91 -2.55
C PRO A 181 -7.15 10.64 -2.26
N PHE A 182 -6.48 9.61 -1.76
CA PHE A 182 -7.13 8.37 -1.42
C PHE A 182 -7.94 8.50 -0.13
N ARG A 183 -9.24 8.17 -0.22
CA ARG A 183 -10.13 8.09 0.93
C ARG A 183 -10.57 6.64 1.13
N ARG A 184 -10.11 6.02 2.20
CA ARG A 184 -10.50 4.65 2.52
C ARG A 184 -11.92 4.62 3.08
N LEU A 185 -12.86 4.08 2.31
CA LEU A 185 -14.24 3.90 2.75
C LEU A 185 -14.39 2.66 3.66
N ARG A 186 -13.64 1.60 3.39
CA ARG A 186 -13.67 0.34 4.13
C ARG A 186 -12.28 -0.29 4.17
N PHE A 187 -11.90 -0.84 5.32
CA PHE A 187 -10.70 -1.65 5.46
C PHE A 187 -11.05 -3.12 5.31
N THR A 188 -10.50 -3.78 4.28
CA THR A 188 -10.79 -5.17 3.91
C THR A 188 -9.55 -6.04 4.08
N ALA A 189 -9.73 -7.38 4.06
CA ALA A 189 -8.61 -8.32 4.04
C ALA A 189 -7.68 -8.09 2.83
N ALA A 190 -8.23 -7.73 1.67
CA ALA A 190 -7.45 -7.39 0.49
C ALA A 190 -6.63 -6.11 0.72
N SER A 191 -7.22 -5.07 1.34
CA SER A 191 -6.47 -3.85 1.70
C SER A 191 -5.36 -4.16 2.70
N TRP A 192 -5.62 -4.98 3.71
CA TRP A 192 -4.59 -5.38 4.67
C TRP A 192 -3.51 -6.23 4.02
N ARG A 193 -3.90 -7.16 3.14
CA ARG A 193 -2.94 -7.98 2.39
C ARG A 193 -1.98 -7.14 1.57
N PHE A 194 -2.49 -6.12 0.86
CA PHE A 194 -1.63 -5.18 0.13
C PHE A 194 -0.59 -4.52 1.04
N LEU A 195 -0.99 -4.06 2.24
CA LEU A 195 -0.06 -3.47 3.21
C LEU A 195 0.96 -4.48 3.75
N GLU A 196 0.57 -5.74 3.92
CA GLU A 196 1.49 -6.83 4.30
C GLU A 196 2.47 -7.16 3.17
N ASP A 197 2.02 -7.10 1.92
CA ASP A 197 2.88 -7.34 0.76
C ASP A 197 3.94 -6.23 0.63
N VAL A 198 3.58 -4.96 0.88
CA VAL A 198 4.55 -3.87 1.00
C VAL A 198 5.51 -4.11 2.16
N TYR A 199 4.98 -4.41 3.35
CA TYR A 199 5.79 -4.63 4.56
C TYR A 199 6.81 -5.76 4.39
N ARG A 200 6.46 -6.84 3.69
CA ARG A 200 7.35 -7.98 3.39
C ARG A 200 8.59 -7.59 2.60
N VAL A 201 8.49 -6.57 1.74
CA VAL A 201 9.62 -6.12 0.92
C VAL A 201 10.50 -5.14 1.68
N VAL A 202 9.91 -4.31 2.54
CA VAL A 202 10.64 -3.23 3.24
C VAL A 202 11.16 -3.64 4.61
N TRP A 203 10.84 -4.84 5.03
CA TRP A 203 11.23 -5.47 6.29
C TRP A 203 11.55 -6.97 6.05
#